data_a3d444f64ad6d6c0247af55f58c1b045
#
_entry.id   a3d444f64ad6d6c0247af55f58c1b045
#
_cell.length_a   1.000
_cell.length_b   1.000
_cell.length_c   1.000
_cell.angle_alpha   90.00
_cell.angle_beta   90.00
_cell.angle_gamma   90.00
#
_symmetry.space_group_name_H-M   'P 1'
#
loop_
_entity.id
_entity.type
_entity.pdbx_description
1 polymer ?
#
loop_
_entity_poly.entity_id
_entity_poly.type
_entity_poly.pdbx_seq_one_letter_code
_entity_poly.pdbx_strand_id
1 'polypeptide(L)'
;MTERQLRSPYLHIETRGLRSLDEPASVADLARAFAHVLPDDVAFSHLTACALWNLPMPVHGAEPLLHVMRDSDRARIRRAQCQGHRGLELRTVAELESLRVVGHLDTWCDLGELFPAHVSFEDLVSVGDCIVNRWGDDGPEHPELAAVLGRRVRPRGGQTLGRALRAIRYGSRSPMETRTRLMFAKAGFPEPRLNAWVSDSDGGWLLTGDLVWDEKRVVAEYQGSTHFPLAARSQDADRAAVALDHGARLFEVFSEDVFSRGRRRRLLVRVARALDLDLARLTID
;
A
#
# COMPACT_ATOMS: atom_id res chain seq x y z
N MET A 1 29.61 -28.59 4.51
CA MET A 1 28.58 -29.53 4.98
C MET A 1 28.71 -30.85 4.19
N THR A 2 28.59 -32.01 4.86
CA THR A 2 28.58 -33.32 4.20
C THR A 2 27.17 -33.63 3.65
N GLU A 3 27.09 -34.56 2.67
CA GLU A 3 25.81 -34.99 2.11
C GLU A 3 24.82 -35.54 3.18
N ARG A 4 25.39 -36.21 4.21
CA ARG A 4 24.62 -36.70 5.37
C ARG A 4 24.03 -35.57 6.21
N GLN A 5 24.77 -34.47 6.41
CA GLN A 5 24.29 -33.27 7.11
C GLN A 5 23.21 -32.58 6.32
N LEU A 6 23.27 -32.55 4.98
CA LEU A 6 22.25 -31.99 4.10
C LEU A 6 20.93 -32.78 4.10
N ARG A 7 20.93 -34.04 4.54
CA ARG A 7 19.72 -34.89 4.69
C ARG A 7 19.15 -34.87 6.12
N SER A 8 19.66 -34.01 6.98
CA SER A 8 19.18 -33.88 8.36
C SER A 8 17.70 -33.51 8.42
N PRO A 9 16.88 -34.18 9.26
CA PRO A 9 15.47 -33.81 9.45
C PRO A 9 15.27 -32.46 10.14
N TYR A 10 16.33 -31.86 10.68
CA TYR A 10 16.35 -30.53 11.29
C TYR A 10 16.52 -29.39 10.27
N LEU A 11 16.68 -29.72 8.98
CA LEU A 11 16.79 -28.71 7.93
C LEU A 11 15.46 -28.57 7.19
N HIS A 12 14.97 -27.35 7.11
CA HIS A 12 13.83 -27.01 6.27
C HIS A 12 14.21 -27.10 4.79
N ILE A 13 13.31 -27.66 3.98
CA ILE A 13 13.50 -27.79 2.52
C ILE A 13 12.68 -26.71 1.85
N GLU A 14 13.30 -25.58 1.53
CA GLU A 14 12.60 -24.48 0.85
C GLU A 14 12.32 -24.84 -0.62
N THR A 15 13.32 -25.39 -1.30
CA THR A 15 13.22 -25.84 -2.68
C THR A 15 14.36 -26.79 -3.00
N ARG A 16 14.37 -27.36 -4.23
CA ARG A 16 15.47 -28.22 -4.67
C ARG A 16 16.81 -27.47 -4.61
N GLY A 17 17.75 -28.00 -3.85
CA GLY A 17 19.10 -27.46 -3.67
C GLY A 17 19.22 -26.38 -2.59
N LEU A 18 18.14 -26.04 -1.91
CA LEU A 18 18.13 -25.07 -0.81
C LEU A 18 17.64 -25.70 0.48
N ARG A 19 18.43 -25.52 1.53
CA ARG A 19 18.14 -25.96 2.90
C ARG A 19 18.43 -24.81 3.85
N SER A 20 17.54 -24.55 4.79
CA SER A 20 17.71 -23.57 5.87
C SER A 20 17.69 -24.25 7.23
N LEU A 21 18.36 -23.67 8.22
CA LEU A 21 18.29 -24.11 9.61
C LEU A 21 16.96 -23.71 10.23
N ASP A 22 16.53 -22.49 9.92
CA ASP A 22 15.28 -21.92 10.39
C ASP A 22 14.35 -21.66 9.20
N GLU A 23 13.04 -21.69 9.43
CA GLU A 23 12.04 -21.26 8.45
C GLU A 23 12.20 -19.75 8.21
N PRO A 24 12.22 -19.28 6.95
CA PRO A 24 12.33 -17.87 6.66
C PRO A 24 11.20 -17.07 7.33
N ALA A 25 11.58 -16.10 8.16
CA ALA A 25 10.63 -15.28 8.92
C ALA A 25 9.92 -14.21 8.08
N SER A 26 10.50 -13.90 6.91
CA SER A 26 9.99 -12.86 6.01
C SER A 26 10.18 -13.21 4.53
N VAL A 27 9.45 -12.49 3.65
CA VAL A 27 9.68 -12.56 2.20
C VAL A 27 11.13 -12.18 1.85
N ALA A 28 11.73 -11.24 2.57
CA ALA A 28 13.11 -10.82 2.36
C ALA A 28 14.09 -11.96 2.71
N ASP A 29 13.87 -12.67 3.81
CA ASP A 29 14.72 -13.82 4.18
C ASP A 29 14.59 -14.94 3.15
N LEU A 30 13.38 -15.22 2.70
CA LEU A 30 13.13 -16.21 1.65
C LEU A 30 13.81 -15.79 0.34
N ALA A 31 13.73 -14.52 -0.05
CA ALA A 31 14.38 -13.99 -1.25
C ALA A 31 15.91 -14.12 -1.16
N ARG A 32 16.52 -13.77 -0.01
CA ARG A 32 17.98 -13.97 0.22
C ARG A 32 18.37 -15.43 0.09
N ALA A 33 17.59 -16.33 0.67
CA ALA A 33 17.86 -17.77 0.57
C ALA A 33 17.78 -18.25 -0.89
N PHE A 34 16.75 -17.84 -1.63
CA PHE A 34 16.56 -18.23 -3.04
C PHE A 34 17.60 -17.61 -3.98
N ALA A 35 18.16 -16.45 -3.69
CA ALA A 35 19.22 -15.84 -4.49
C ALA A 35 20.43 -16.77 -4.70
N HIS A 36 20.70 -17.66 -3.75
CA HIS A 36 21.80 -18.65 -3.89
C HIS A 36 21.54 -19.77 -4.91
N VAL A 37 20.30 -19.95 -5.36
CA VAL A 37 19.92 -21.04 -6.28
C VAL A 37 19.19 -20.56 -7.53
N LEU A 38 18.94 -19.27 -7.64
CA LEU A 38 18.43 -18.61 -8.84
C LEU A 38 19.59 -18.23 -9.75
N PRO A 39 19.40 -18.20 -11.08
CA PRO A 39 20.40 -17.68 -12.01
C PRO A 39 20.66 -16.17 -11.78
N ASP A 40 21.89 -15.72 -12.09
CA ASP A 40 22.32 -14.33 -11.90
C ASP A 40 21.56 -13.31 -12.77
N ASP A 41 20.92 -13.78 -13.86
CA ASP A 41 20.11 -12.94 -14.77
C ASP A 41 18.67 -12.75 -14.31
N VAL A 42 18.32 -13.21 -13.10
CA VAL A 42 17.01 -13.06 -12.49
C VAL A 42 16.97 -11.80 -11.61
N ALA A 43 15.82 -11.09 -11.60
CA ALA A 43 15.51 -10.10 -10.59
C ALA A 43 14.20 -10.45 -9.87
N PHE A 44 14.09 -10.11 -8.59
CA PHE A 44 12.83 -10.17 -7.85
C PHE A 44 11.86 -9.09 -8.38
N SER A 45 10.58 -9.43 -8.50
CA SER A 45 9.58 -8.57 -9.15
C SER A 45 8.23 -8.61 -8.42
N HIS A 46 7.25 -7.87 -8.88
CA HIS A 46 5.86 -7.87 -8.40
C HIS A 46 5.76 -7.79 -6.87
N LEU A 47 5.05 -8.76 -6.22
CA LEU A 47 4.85 -8.76 -4.77
C LEU A 47 6.16 -8.93 -3.99
N THR A 48 7.11 -9.72 -4.51
CA THR A 48 8.42 -9.86 -3.86
C THR A 48 9.20 -8.55 -3.89
N ALA A 49 9.24 -7.87 -5.04
CA ALA A 49 9.86 -6.54 -5.12
C ALA A 49 9.13 -5.51 -4.24
N CYS A 50 7.78 -5.57 -4.19
CA CYS A 50 6.98 -4.73 -3.31
C CYS A 50 7.41 -4.89 -1.84
N ALA A 51 7.58 -6.14 -1.37
CA ALA A 51 8.04 -6.42 -0.02
C ALA A 51 9.50 -5.96 0.22
N LEU A 52 10.40 -6.22 -0.74
CA LEU A 52 11.81 -5.82 -0.63
C LEU A 52 12.00 -4.30 -0.62
N TRP A 53 11.17 -3.55 -1.35
CA TRP A 53 11.11 -2.09 -1.29
C TRP A 53 10.40 -1.56 -0.05
N ASN A 54 9.89 -2.44 0.83
CA ASN A 54 9.06 -2.08 1.97
C ASN A 54 7.86 -1.19 1.56
N LEU A 55 7.24 -1.54 0.43
CA LEU A 55 6.00 -0.93 -0.04
C LEU A 55 4.80 -1.63 0.60
N PRO A 56 3.63 -0.98 0.65
CA PRO A 56 2.42 -1.61 1.15
C PRO A 56 2.09 -2.92 0.43
N MET A 57 1.92 -3.98 1.20
CA MET A 57 1.49 -5.26 0.65
C MET A 57 -0.03 -5.32 0.50
N PRO A 58 -0.56 -5.98 -0.54
CA PRO A 58 -2.00 -6.18 -0.70
C PRO A 58 -2.63 -6.85 0.52
N VAL A 59 -3.83 -6.40 0.88
CA VAL A 59 -4.56 -6.90 2.07
C VAL A 59 -5.05 -8.34 1.87
N HIS A 60 -5.31 -8.75 0.63
CA HIS A 60 -5.88 -10.05 0.33
C HIS A 60 -4.97 -10.86 -0.60
N GLY A 61 -4.67 -12.10 -0.20
CA GLY A 61 -4.31 -13.16 -1.11
C GLY A 61 -2.89 -13.18 -1.67
N ALA A 62 -1.90 -12.68 -0.95
CA ALA A 62 -0.53 -13.02 -1.29
C ALA A 62 -0.27 -14.50 -0.97
N GLU A 63 -0.27 -15.37 -1.98
CA GLU A 63 0.36 -16.68 -1.81
C GLU A 63 1.85 -16.48 -1.48
N PRO A 64 2.45 -17.34 -0.65
CA PRO A 64 3.85 -17.22 -0.24
C PRO A 64 4.80 -17.62 -1.39
N LEU A 65 4.56 -17.10 -2.60
CA LEU A 65 5.37 -17.33 -3.78
C LEU A 65 6.32 -16.15 -4.01
N LEU A 66 7.58 -16.45 -4.30
CA LEU A 66 8.53 -15.46 -4.77
C LEU A 66 8.26 -15.13 -6.24
N HIS A 67 7.97 -13.89 -6.53
CA HIS A 67 7.88 -13.39 -7.90
C HIS A 67 9.27 -13.03 -8.42
N VAL A 68 9.66 -13.66 -9.51
CA VAL A 68 10.98 -13.49 -10.15
C VAL A 68 10.81 -13.23 -11.64
N MET A 69 11.69 -12.42 -12.24
CA MET A 69 11.58 -12.01 -13.63
C MET A 69 12.92 -12.18 -14.35
N ARG A 70 12.86 -12.54 -15.62
CA ARG A 70 13.98 -12.61 -16.58
C ARG A 70 13.62 -11.91 -17.86
N ASP A 71 14.60 -11.73 -18.73
CA ASP A 71 14.42 -11.21 -20.08
C ASP A 71 13.48 -12.10 -20.91
N SER A 72 12.83 -11.50 -21.90
CA SER A 72 11.80 -12.16 -22.71
C SER A 72 12.35 -13.29 -23.59
N ASP A 73 13.64 -13.26 -23.95
CA ASP A 73 14.35 -14.31 -24.70
C ASP A 73 14.71 -15.53 -23.86
N ARG A 74 14.59 -15.42 -22.54
CA ARG A 74 14.89 -16.49 -21.60
C ARG A 74 13.65 -17.30 -21.20
N ALA A 75 13.84 -18.57 -20.87
CA ALA A 75 12.79 -19.40 -20.33
C ALA A 75 12.35 -18.90 -18.95
N ARG A 76 11.05 -18.93 -18.67
CA ARG A 76 10.53 -18.61 -17.33
C ARG A 76 11.14 -19.51 -16.27
N ILE A 77 11.43 -18.94 -15.10
CA ILE A 77 11.79 -19.74 -13.94
C ILE A 77 10.61 -20.63 -13.55
N ARG A 78 10.88 -21.95 -13.50
CA ARG A 78 9.94 -22.98 -13.05
C ARG A 78 10.54 -23.69 -11.85
N ARG A 79 10.39 -23.07 -10.68
CA ARG A 79 10.90 -23.60 -9.42
C ARG A 79 9.75 -23.58 -8.41
N ALA A 80 9.66 -24.60 -7.56
CA ALA A 80 8.72 -24.59 -6.44
C ALA A 80 8.87 -23.32 -5.63
N GLN A 81 7.78 -22.75 -5.17
CA GLN A 81 7.68 -21.47 -4.46
C GLN A 81 8.10 -20.23 -5.30
N CYS A 82 8.27 -20.36 -6.61
CA CYS A 82 8.55 -19.22 -7.48
C CYS A 82 7.49 -19.06 -8.57
N GLN A 83 6.99 -17.85 -8.72
CA GLN A 83 6.21 -17.39 -9.87
C GLN A 83 7.16 -16.68 -10.85
N GLY A 84 7.48 -17.34 -11.96
CA GLY A 84 8.36 -16.77 -12.99
C GLY A 84 7.63 -15.82 -13.93
N HIS A 85 8.22 -14.66 -14.20
CA HIS A 85 7.77 -13.65 -15.17
C HIS A 85 8.84 -13.42 -16.24
N ARG A 86 8.49 -12.66 -17.32
CA ARG A 86 9.39 -12.27 -18.41
C ARG A 86 9.22 -10.80 -18.74
N GLY A 87 10.26 -10.20 -19.32
CA GLY A 87 10.26 -8.81 -19.75
C GLY A 87 11.17 -7.93 -18.89
N LEU A 88 12.18 -8.51 -18.22
CA LEU A 88 13.10 -7.76 -17.34
C LEU A 88 13.86 -6.67 -18.11
N GLU A 89 14.16 -6.90 -19.38
CA GLU A 89 14.85 -5.94 -20.28
C GLU A 89 14.09 -4.60 -20.44
N LEU A 90 12.81 -4.57 -20.08
CA LEU A 90 11.96 -3.37 -20.14
C LEU A 90 11.76 -2.72 -18.75
N ARG A 91 12.50 -3.16 -17.75
CA ARG A 91 12.43 -2.68 -16.37
C ARG A 91 13.76 -2.12 -15.92
N THR A 92 13.70 -1.15 -15.04
CA THR A 92 14.87 -0.78 -14.25
C THR A 92 15.14 -1.86 -13.22
N VAL A 93 16.41 -2.15 -12.96
CA VAL A 93 16.82 -3.09 -11.92
C VAL A 93 17.74 -2.36 -10.96
N ALA A 94 17.44 -2.48 -9.69
CA ALA A 94 18.27 -1.99 -8.59
C ALA A 94 18.90 -3.16 -7.83
N GLU A 95 19.93 -2.86 -7.06
CA GLU A 95 20.53 -3.79 -6.10
C GLU A 95 20.14 -3.36 -4.68
N LEU A 96 19.45 -4.23 -3.95
CA LEU A 96 19.08 -4.06 -2.55
C LEU A 96 19.71 -5.19 -1.74
N GLU A 97 20.64 -4.87 -0.84
CA GLU A 97 21.31 -5.87 0.00
C GLU A 97 21.82 -7.07 -0.81
N SER A 98 22.47 -6.81 -1.96
CA SER A 98 22.96 -7.83 -2.91
C SER A 98 21.86 -8.62 -3.66
N LEU A 99 20.61 -8.24 -3.55
CA LEU A 99 19.50 -8.80 -4.34
C LEU A 99 19.21 -7.91 -5.55
N ARG A 100 19.10 -8.53 -6.73
CA ARG A 100 18.61 -7.84 -7.93
C ARG A 100 17.09 -7.71 -7.83
N VAL A 101 16.58 -6.49 -7.84
CA VAL A 101 15.16 -6.18 -7.63
C VAL A 101 14.69 -5.22 -8.73
N VAL A 102 13.51 -5.48 -9.29
CA VAL A 102 12.84 -4.54 -10.20
C VAL A 102 12.63 -3.21 -9.48
N GLY A 103 12.95 -2.09 -10.13
CA GLY A 103 12.82 -0.75 -9.55
C GLY A 103 11.42 -0.46 -9.04
N HIS A 104 11.29 0.37 -8.01
CA HIS A 104 10.02 0.61 -7.31
C HIS A 104 8.90 1.15 -8.21
N LEU A 105 9.23 2.01 -9.19
CA LEU A 105 8.27 2.54 -10.16
C LEU A 105 7.78 1.43 -11.11
N ASP A 106 8.69 0.61 -11.61
CA ASP A 106 8.35 -0.54 -12.46
C ASP A 106 7.58 -1.61 -11.67
N THR A 107 7.91 -1.80 -10.38
CA THR A 107 7.18 -2.69 -9.46
C THR A 107 5.71 -2.27 -9.37
N TRP A 108 5.40 -0.96 -9.23
CA TRP A 108 4.03 -0.47 -9.21
C TRP A 108 3.27 -0.84 -10.50
N CYS A 109 3.90 -0.66 -11.66
CA CYS A 109 3.30 -1.07 -12.93
C CYS A 109 3.06 -2.59 -13.01
N ASP A 110 4.02 -3.39 -12.56
CA ASP A 110 3.95 -4.85 -12.60
C ASP A 110 2.86 -5.40 -11.65
N LEU A 111 2.56 -4.71 -10.54
CA LEU A 111 1.42 -5.05 -9.68
C LEU A 111 0.07 -5.00 -10.45
N GLY A 112 -0.05 -4.16 -11.46
CA GLY A 112 -1.21 -4.11 -12.33
C GLY A 112 -1.50 -5.43 -13.06
N GLU A 113 -0.48 -6.26 -13.31
CA GLU A 113 -0.64 -7.59 -13.92
C GLU A 113 -1.37 -8.58 -13.00
N LEU A 114 -1.36 -8.32 -11.70
CA LEU A 114 -1.97 -9.16 -10.68
C LEU A 114 -3.41 -8.73 -10.33
N PHE A 115 -3.89 -7.63 -10.92
CA PHE A 115 -5.26 -7.17 -10.77
C PHE A 115 -6.23 -8.04 -11.60
N PRO A 116 -7.43 -8.38 -11.10
CA PRO A 116 -7.94 -8.16 -9.73
C PRO A 116 -7.68 -9.35 -8.77
N ALA A 117 -6.97 -10.39 -9.22
CA ALA A 117 -6.88 -11.66 -8.50
C ALA A 117 -6.12 -11.55 -7.16
N HIS A 118 -5.04 -10.78 -7.13
CA HIS A 118 -4.15 -10.67 -5.96
C HIS A 118 -3.93 -9.22 -5.50
N VAL A 119 -4.30 -8.25 -6.34
CA VAL A 119 -4.10 -6.82 -6.08
C VAL A 119 -5.40 -6.10 -6.37
N SER A 120 -5.91 -5.32 -5.42
CA SER A 120 -7.08 -4.46 -5.59
C SER A 120 -6.72 -3.09 -6.19
N PHE A 121 -7.73 -2.32 -6.58
CA PHE A 121 -7.54 -0.93 -6.99
C PHE A 121 -6.95 -0.08 -5.84
N GLU A 122 -7.46 -0.28 -4.64
CA GLU A 122 -7.01 0.41 -3.43
C GLU A 122 -5.56 0.07 -3.08
N ASP A 123 -5.10 -1.17 -3.36
CA ASP A 123 -3.69 -1.55 -3.18
C ASP A 123 -2.79 -0.80 -4.17
N LEU A 124 -3.19 -0.71 -5.45
CA LEU A 124 -2.42 0.05 -6.45
C LEU A 124 -2.28 1.53 -6.07
N VAL A 125 -3.35 2.14 -5.55
CA VAL A 125 -3.30 3.53 -5.09
C VAL A 125 -2.43 3.64 -3.84
N SER A 126 -2.57 2.72 -2.86
CA SER A 126 -1.76 2.75 -1.63
C SER A 126 -0.27 2.59 -1.89
N VAL A 127 0.11 1.73 -2.82
CA VAL A 127 1.51 1.59 -3.25
C VAL A 127 1.99 2.87 -3.95
N GLY A 128 1.16 3.45 -4.81
CA GLY A 128 1.45 4.72 -5.48
C GLY A 128 1.61 5.88 -4.49
N ASP A 129 0.67 6.04 -3.54
CA ASP A 129 0.75 7.04 -2.47
C ASP A 129 2.05 6.88 -1.67
N CYS A 130 2.43 5.64 -1.31
CA CYS A 130 3.68 5.35 -0.61
C CYS A 130 4.91 5.76 -1.44
N ILE A 131 4.92 5.48 -2.75
CA ILE A 131 6.02 5.83 -3.65
C ILE A 131 6.18 7.35 -3.72
N VAL A 132 5.11 8.09 -3.97
CA VAL A 132 5.19 9.55 -4.10
C VAL A 132 5.54 10.24 -2.78
N ASN A 133 5.10 9.71 -1.63
CA ASN A 133 5.51 10.22 -0.32
C ASN A 133 6.97 9.95 0.03
N ARG A 134 7.55 8.88 -0.50
CA ARG A 134 8.93 8.49 -0.16
C ARG A 134 9.98 9.03 -1.13
N TRP A 135 9.65 9.12 -2.42
CA TRP A 135 10.60 9.46 -3.48
C TRP A 135 10.11 10.53 -4.46
N GLY A 136 8.84 10.93 -4.37
CA GLY A 136 8.25 11.94 -5.24
C GLY A 136 8.22 13.33 -4.63
N ASP A 137 7.62 14.25 -5.36
CA ASP A 137 7.35 15.62 -4.95
C ASP A 137 5.92 15.75 -4.42
N ASP A 138 5.64 16.79 -3.65
CA ASP A 138 4.34 17.11 -3.06
C ASP A 138 3.30 17.68 -4.06
N GLY A 139 3.63 17.65 -5.35
CA GLY A 139 2.75 18.12 -6.43
C GLY A 139 1.56 17.20 -6.68
N PRO A 140 0.53 17.70 -7.38
CA PRO A 140 -0.65 16.91 -7.74
C PRO A 140 -0.37 15.91 -8.88
N GLU A 141 0.74 16.05 -9.58
CA GLU A 141 1.15 15.21 -10.68
C GLU A 141 2.28 14.28 -10.26
N HIS A 142 2.29 13.08 -10.84
CA HIS A 142 3.29 12.05 -10.54
C HIS A 142 4.00 11.67 -11.85
N PRO A 143 4.87 12.54 -12.38
CA PRO A 143 5.44 12.41 -13.73
C PRO A 143 6.27 11.14 -13.89
N GLU A 144 6.96 10.70 -12.85
CA GLU A 144 7.77 9.48 -12.91
C GLU A 144 6.93 8.22 -13.07
N LEU A 145 5.83 8.09 -12.27
CA LEU A 145 4.88 6.98 -12.41
C LEU A 145 4.16 7.02 -13.77
N ALA A 146 3.76 8.22 -14.21
CA ALA A 146 3.15 8.42 -15.53
C ALA A 146 4.11 8.04 -16.66
N ALA A 147 5.39 8.42 -16.58
CA ALA A 147 6.41 8.10 -17.55
C ALA A 147 6.67 6.59 -17.63
N VAL A 148 6.77 5.90 -16.49
CA VAL A 148 6.96 4.45 -16.47
C VAL A 148 5.75 3.72 -17.06
N LEU A 149 4.52 4.12 -16.70
CA LEU A 149 3.31 3.56 -17.28
C LEU A 149 3.22 3.82 -18.79
N GLY A 150 3.57 5.02 -19.24
CA GLY A 150 3.55 5.42 -20.65
C GLY A 150 4.54 4.64 -21.53
N ARG A 151 5.65 4.14 -20.97
CA ARG A 151 6.61 3.29 -21.70
C ARG A 151 6.12 1.86 -21.91
N ARG A 152 5.10 1.41 -21.17
CA ARG A 152 4.59 0.05 -21.28
C ARG A 152 3.71 -0.14 -22.52
N VAL A 153 3.98 -1.15 -23.29
CA VAL A 153 3.17 -1.52 -24.47
C VAL A 153 2.03 -2.44 -24.02
N ARG A 154 0.81 -1.92 -24.01
CA ARG A 154 -0.41 -2.66 -23.63
C ARG A 154 -0.27 -3.44 -22.32
N PRO A 155 0.11 -2.78 -21.22
CA PRO A 155 0.32 -3.47 -19.95
C PRO A 155 -0.99 -4.12 -19.48
N ARG A 156 -0.87 -5.31 -18.90
CA ARG A 156 -2.00 -5.92 -18.21
C ARG A 156 -2.42 -5.01 -17.05
N GLY A 157 -3.74 -4.84 -16.86
CA GLY A 157 -4.26 -3.89 -15.87
C GLY A 157 -4.06 -2.41 -16.22
N GLY A 158 -3.61 -2.06 -17.44
CA GLY A 158 -3.25 -0.68 -17.83
C GLY A 158 -4.36 0.34 -17.61
N GLN A 159 -5.63 -0.01 -17.88
CA GLN A 159 -6.76 0.88 -17.57
C GLN A 159 -6.90 1.14 -16.07
N THR A 160 -6.72 0.10 -15.26
CA THR A 160 -6.78 0.21 -13.79
C THR A 160 -5.60 1.03 -13.27
N LEU A 161 -4.38 0.79 -13.78
CA LEU A 161 -3.20 1.59 -13.46
C LEU A 161 -3.41 3.07 -13.82
N GLY A 162 -3.96 3.38 -15.00
CA GLY A 162 -4.29 4.75 -15.39
C GLY A 162 -5.33 5.41 -14.49
N ARG A 163 -6.30 4.65 -13.97
CA ARG A 163 -7.25 5.14 -12.96
C ARG A 163 -6.57 5.32 -11.62
N ALA A 164 -5.73 4.38 -11.19
CA ALA A 164 -4.98 4.46 -9.94
C ALA A 164 -4.04 5.67 -9.95
N LEU A 165 -3.32 5.92 -11.05
CA LEU A 165 -2.45 7.08 -11.20
C LEU A 165 -3.18 8.41 -10.93
N ARG A 166 -4.42 8.55 -11.44
CA ARG A 166 -5.24 9.73 -11.16
C ARG A 166 -5.72 9.85 -9.72
N ALA A 167 -5.75 8.73 -9.00
CA ALA A 167 -6.20 8.66 -7.61
C ALA A 167 -5.05 8.73 -6.59
N ILE A 168 -3.80 8.62 -7.02
CA ILE A 168 -2.61 8.75 -6.16
C ILE A 168 -2.54 10.18 -5.62
N ARG A 169 -2.16 10.32 -4.34
CA ARG A 169 -1.98 11.61 -3.66
C ARG A 169 -0.73 11.59 -2.80
N TYR A 170 -0.01 12.70 -2.82
CA TYR A 170 0.97 13.01 -1.79
C TYR A 170 0.25 13.31 -0.46
N GLY A 171 0.89 13.00 0.65
CA GLY A 171 0.37 13.31 2.00
C GLY A 171 -0.26 12.13 2.73
N SER A 172 -0.67 11.04 2.05
CA SER A 172 -1.16 9.83 2.73
C SER A 172 0.01 9.04 3.33
N ARG A 173 0.01 8.82 4.64
CA ARG A 173 1.14 8.22 5.38
C ARG A 173 0.98 6.72 5.63
N SER A 174 -0.21 6.19 5.40
CA SER A 174 -0.48 4.76 5.58
C SER A 174 -1.45 4.21 4.53
N PRO A 175 -1.39 2.89 4.26
CA PRO A 175 -2.35 2.25 3.35
C PRO A 175 -3.80 2.39 3.80
N MET A 176 -4.04 2.50 5.10
CA MET A 176 -5.39 2.62 5.63
C MET A 176 -5.93 4.05 5.52
N GLU A 177 -5.09 5.07 5.64
CA GLU A 177 -5.47 6.45 5.28
C GLU A 177 -5.86 6.54 3.80
N THR A 178 -5.07 5.94 2.89
CA THR A 178 -5.42 5.85 1.47
C THR A 178 -6.78 5.18 1.27
N ARG A 179 -7.03 4.03 1.90
CA ARG A 179 -8.32 3.32 1.79
C ARG A 179 -9.47 4.13 2.36
N THR A 180 -9.25 4.81 3.47
CA THR A 180 -10.25 5.70 4.08
C THR A 180 -10.58 6.86 3.15
N ARG A 181 -9.58 7.51 2.57
CA ARG A 181 -9.78 8.57 1.55
C ARG A 181 -10.57 8.07 0.34
N LEU A 182 -10.17 6.92 -0.21
CA LEU A 182 -10.86 6.32 -1.36
C LEU A 182 -12.30 5.91 -1.04
N MET A 183 -12.58 5.49 0.18
CA MET A 183 -13.94 5.21 0.66
C MET A 183 -14.82 6.45 0.60
N PHE A 184 -14.33 7.60 1.08
CA PHE A 184 -15.05 8.87 1.00
C PHE A 184 -15.18 9.36 -0.46
N ALA A 185 -14.10 9.30 -1.23
CA ALA A 185 -14.11 9.69 -2.65
C ALA A 185 -15.11 8.87 -3.47
N LYS A 186 -15.17 7.53 -3.25
CA LYS A 186 -16.13 6.63 -3.89
C LYS A 186 -17.57 6.97 -3.53
N ALA A 187 -17.80 7.44 -2.32
CA ALA A 187 -19.12 7.88 -1.87
C ALA A 187 -19.51 9.27 -2.42
N GLY A 188 -18.61 9.99 -3.09
CA GLY A 188 -18.89 11.31 -3.68
C GLY A 188 -18.63 12.49 -2.75
N PHE A 189 -17.83 12.29 -1.70
CA PHE A 189 -17.39 13.39 -0.82
C PHE A 189 -16.37 14.28 -1.53
N PRO A 190 -16.31 15.58 -1.15
CA PRO A 190 -15.22 16.45 -1.61
C PRO A 190 -13.87 15.93 -1.16
N GLU A 191 -12.83 16.21 -1.95
CA GLU A 191 -11.46 15.80 -1.65
C GLU A 191 -10.98 16.48 -0.35
N PRO A 192 -10.52 15.73 0.67
CA PRO A 192 -9.94 16.31 1.88
C PRO A 192 -8.48 16.70 1.65
N ARG A 193 -7.95 17.62 2.46
CA ARG A 193 -6.51 17.76 2.63
C ARG A 193 -5.99 16.59 3.48
N LEU A 194 -4.80 16.09 3.14
CA LEU A 194 -4.21 14.92 3.79
C LEU A 194 -3.15 15.34 4.80
N ASN A 195 -3.15 14.69 5.96
CA ASN A 195 -2.20 14.92 7.06
C ASN A 195 -1.97 16.42 7.31
N ALA A 196 -3.07 17.16 7.39
CA ALA A 196 -3.07 18.61 7.36
C ALA A 196 -3.36 19.23 8.72
N TRP A 197 -2.87 20.44 8.90
CA TRP A 197 -3.15 21.27 10.07
C TRP A 197 -4.61 21.71 10.09
N VAL A 198 -5.18 21.69 11.29
CA VAL A 198 -6.41 22.40 11.64
C VAL A 198 -6.02 23.52 12.61
N SER A 199 -6.39 24.76 12.28
CA SER A 199 -6.10 25.92 13.12
C SER A 199 -7.23 26.17 14.12
N ASP A 200 -6.91 26.76 15.26
CA ASP A 200 -7.91 27.34 16.17
C ASP A 200 -8.51 28.64 15.62
N SER A 201 -9.35 29.33 16.42
CA SER A 201 -9.98 30.60 16.04
C SER A 201 -8.99 31.74 15.87
N ASP A 202 -7.83 31.66 16.50
CA ASP A 202 -6.78 32.70 16.52
C ASP A 202 -5.67 32.43 15.48
N GLY A 203 -5.85 31.35 14.68
CA GLY A 203 -4.89 30.91 13.65
C GLY A 203 -3.73 30.07 14.18
N GLY A 204 -3.75 29.71 15.47
CA GLY A 204 -2.79 28.80 16.09
C GLY A 204 -3.03 27.36 15.70
N TRP A 205 -2.06 26.48 15.95
CA TRP A 205 -2.20 25.05 15.72
C TRP A 205 -3.16 24.42 16.74
N LEU A 206 -4.19 23.74 16.26
CA LEU A 206 -5.13 22.98 17.08
C LEU A 206 -4.79 21.49 17.08
N LEU A 207 -4.76 20.90 15.89
CA LEU A 207 -4.43 19.49 15.67
C LEU A 207 -3.97 19.23 14.23
N THR A 208 -3.43 18.06 13.99
CA THR A 208 -3.19 17.55 12.64
C THR A 208 -4.12 16.35 12.43
N GLY A 209 -4.85 16.34 11.31
CA GLY A 209 -5.77 15.24 10.97
C GLY A 209 -5.36 14.52 9.69
N ASP A 210 -5.68 13.22 9.58
CA ASP A 210 -5.37 12.42 8.39
C ASP A 210 -6.14 12.93 7.16
N LEU A 211 -7.44 13.20 7.32
CA LEU A 211 -8.32 13.77 6.31
C LEU A 211 -9.03 14.99 6.88
N VAL A 212 -8.82 16.15 6.27
CA VAL A 212 -9.33 17.43 6.76
C VAL A 212 -10.17 18.15 5.70
N TRP A 213 -11.41 18.48 6.06
CA TRP A 213 -12.29 19.36 5.30
C TRP A 213 -12.40 20.71 6.01
N ASP A 214 -11.60 21.66 5.56
CA ASP A 214 -11.40 22.96 6.24
C ASP A 214 -12.66 23.78 6.39
N GLU A 215 -13.46 23.92 5.31
CA GLU A 215 -14.65 24.76 5.27
C GLU A 215 -15.66 24.43 6.38
N LYS A 216 -15.73 23.18 6.79
CA LYS A 216 -16.63 22.67 7.83
C LYS A 216 -15.91 22.25 9.10
N ARG A 217 -14.58 22.41 9.13
CA ARG A 217 -13.72 21.99 10.25
C ARG A 217 -13.99 20.54 10.67
N VAL A 218 -14.17 19.66 9.67
CA VAL A 218 -14.37 18.23 9.87
C VAL A 218 -13.06 17.51 9.65
N VAL A 219 -12.73 16.61 10.56
CA VAL A 219 -11.51 15.80 10.55
C VAL A 219 -11.91 14.34 10.67
N ALA A 220 -11.33 13.49 9.84
CA ALA A 220 -11.39 12.04 10.01
C ALA A 220 -9.98 11.50 10.22
N GLU A 221 -9.79 10.69 11.26
CA GLU A 221 -8.52 10.07 11.63
C GLU A 221 -8.67 8.55 11.62
N TYR A 222 -7.74 7.86 10.95
CA TYR A 222 -7.70 6.42 10.98
C TYR A 222 -7.01 5.93 12.26
N GLN A 223 -7.74 5.13 13.02
CA GLN A 223 -7.23 4.51 14.24
C GLN A 223 -6.76 3.08 13.93
N GLY A 224 -5.46 2.87 13.96
CA GLY A 224 -4.85 1.54 13.83
C GLY A 224 -5.23 0.63 14.99
N SER A 225 -5.14 -0.69 14.77
CA SER A 225 -5.46 -1.73 15.76
C SER A 225 -4.42 -1.88 16.90
N THR A 226 -3.52 -0.91 17.09
CA THR A 226 -2.59 -0.94 18.21
C THR A 226 -3.38 -0.82 19.52
N HIS A 227 -3.20 -1.79 20.42
CA HIS A 227 -3.73 -1.77 21.78
C HIS A 227 -3.17 -0.54 22.52
N PHE A 228 -3.90 0.57 22.44
CA PHE A 228 -3.52 1.77 23.18
C PHE A 228 -3.67 1.50 24.68
N PRO A 229 -2.67 1.83 25.51
CA PRO A 229 -2.80 1.89 26.96
C PRO A 229 -3.96 2.81 27.34
N LEU A 230 -4.64 2.55 28.47
CA LEU A 230 -5.74 3.38 28.98
C LEU A 230 -5.39 4.88 29.04
N ALA A 231 -4.10 5.22 29.30
CA ALA A 231 -3.60 6.58 29.32
C ALA A 231 -3.67 7.30 27.95
N ALA A 232 -3.54 6.58 26.83
CA ALA A 232 -3.68 7.16 25.50
C ALA A 232 -5.14 7.51 25.18
N ARG A 233 -6.10 6.72 25.68
CA ARG A 233 -7.54 6.99 25.50
C ARG A 233 -8.02 8.27 26.19
N SER A 234 -7.45 8.62 27.36
CA SER A 234 -7.80 9.88 28.02
C SER A 234 -7.26 11.09 27.24
N GLN A 235 -6.03 11.00 26.71
CA GLN A 235 -5.46 12.06 25.86
C GLN A 235 -6.24 12.25 24.55
N ASP A 236 -6.73 11.16 23.93
CA ASP A 236 -7.55 11.25 22.72
C ASP A 236 -8.92 11.87 23.00
N ALA A 237 -9.52 11.56 24.16
CA ALA A 237 -10.78 12.18 24.59
C ALA A 237 -10.62 13.68 24.88
N ASP A 238 -9.53 14.07 25.56
CA ASP A 238 -9.20 15.48 25.84
C ASP A 238 -8.95 16.24 24.52
N ARG A 239 -8.23 15.63 23.59
CA ARG A 239 -7.97 16.19 22.26
C ARG A 239 -9.25 16.40 21.46
N ALA A 240 -10.16 15.42 21.48
CA ALA A 240 -11.46 15.53 20.83
C ALA A 240 -12.35 16.62 21.48
N ALA A 241 -12.31 16.76 22.79
CA ALA A 241 -13.04 17.81 23.51
C ALA A 241 -12.49 19.20 23.16
N VAL A 242 -11.18 19.38 23.19
CA VAL A 242 -10.54 20.65 22.78
C VAL A 242 -10.86 20.99 21.32
N ALA A 243 -10.85 20.01 20.42
CA ALA A 243 -11.23 20.23 19.03
C ALA A 243 -12.67 20.70 18.90
N LEU A 244 -13.59 20.12 19.67
CA LEU A 244 -15.02 20.48 19.68
C LEU A 244 -15.23 21.90 20.24
N ASP A 245 -14.54 22.30 21.31
CA ASP A 245 -14.60 23.63 21.88
C ASP A 245 -14.18 24.71 20.87
N HIS A 246 -13.28 24.37 19.96
CA HIS A 246 -12.86 25.22 18.83
C HIS A 246 -13.70 25.00 17.56
N GLY A 247 -14.86 24.31 17.65
CA GLY A 247 -15.79 24.11 16.54
C GLY A 247 -15.33 23.08 15.49
N ALA A 248 -14.30 22.30 15.75
CA ALA A 248 -13.87 21.19 14.90
C ALA A 248 -14.62 19.88 15.28
N ARG A 249 -14.96 19.07 14.30
CA ARG A 249 -15.60 17.77 14.51
C ARG A 249 -14.67 16.66 14.11
N LEU A 250 -14.22 15.87 15.08
CA LEU A 250 -13.32 14.73 14.89
C LEU A 250 -14.12 13.43 14.75
N PHE A 251 -13.80 12.65 13.73
CA PHE A 251 -14.35 11.33 13.44
C PHE A 251 -13.23 10.29 13.44
N GLU A 252 -13.25 9.39 14.38
CA GLU A 252 -12.39 8.22 14.37
C GLU A 252 -12.90 7.20 13.35
N VAL A 253 -11.98 6.66 12.54
CA VAL A 253 -12.22 5.65 11.52
C VAL A 253 -11.41 4.40 11.84
N PHE A 254 -12.09 3.28 11.98
CA PHE A 254 -11.46 1.99 12.27
C PHE A 254 -11.49 1.09 11.01
N SER A 255 -10.70 0.03 11.02
CA SER A 255 -10.65 -0.94 9.92
C SER A 255 -12.04 -1.47 9.55
N GLU A 256 -12.89 -1.74 10.56
CA GLU A 256 -14.24 -2.22 10.35
C GLU A 256 -15.15 -1.19 9.66
N ASP A 257 -14.88 0.11 9.81
CA ASP A 257 -15.63 1.15 9.11
C ASP A 257 -15.29 1.18 7.61
N VAL A 258 -14.07 0.76 7.26
CA VAL A 258 -13.63 0.63 5.87
C VAL A 258 -14.14 -0.66 5.23
N PHE A 259 -14.11 -1.80 5.95
CA PHE A 259 -14.38 -3.11 5.36
C PHE A 259 -15.84 -3.61 5.58
N SER A 260 -16.53 -3.18 6.63
CA SER A 260 -17.92 -3.58 6.90
C SER A 260 -18.91 -2.61 6.28
N ARG A 261 -19.76 -3.10 5.36
CA ARG A 261 -20.79 -2.28 4.68
C ARG A 261 -21.68 -1.50 5.65
N GLY A 262 -22.16 -2.15 6.71
CA GLY A 262 -23.06 -1.52 7.66
C GLY A 262 -22.39 -0.43 8.52
N ARG A 263 -21.12 -0.64 8.94
CA ARG A 263 -20.37 0.36 9.70
C ARG A 263 -19.96 1.52 8.80
N ARG A 264 -19.45 1.24 7.60
CA ARG A 264 -19.12 2.24 6.57
C ARG A 264 -20.30 3.17 6.29
N ARG A 265 -21.48 2.62 6.05
CA ARG A 265 -22.67 3.41 5.81
C ARG A 265 -23.00 4.37 6.96
N ARG A 266 -22.90 3.90 8.21
CA ARG A 266 -23.14 4.75 9.39
C ARG A 266 -22.11 5.87 9.49
N LEU A 267 -20.84 5.59 9.27
CA LEU A 267 -19.77 6.60 9.29
C LEU A 267 -20.00 7.64 8.19
N LEU A 268 -20.21 7.21 6.94
CA LEU A 268 -20.46 8.12 5.81
C LEU A 268 -21.65 9.04 6.06
N VAL A 269 -22.77 8.55 6.59
CA VAL A 269 -23.94 9.38 6.93
C VAL A 269 -23.60 10.41 8.01
N ARG A 270 -22.84 10.03 9.04
CA ARG A 270 -22.43 10.95 10.12
C ARG A 270 -21.54 12.07 9.59
N VAL A 271 -20.52 11.72 8.80
CA VAL A 271 -19.58 12.69 8.22
C VAL A 271 -20.27 13.57 7.17
N ALA A 272 -21.17 13.02 6.34
CA ALA A 272 -21.95 13.79 5.38
C ALA A 272 -22.80 14.88 6.06
N ARG A 273 -23.45 14.53 7.17
CA ARG A 273 -24.22 15.53 7.96
C ARG A 273 -23.31 16.61 8.56
N ALA A 274 -22.12 16.24 9.00
CA ALA A 274 -21.17 17.21 9.54
C ALA A 274 -20.62 18.17 8.47
N LEU A 275 -20.58 17.71 7.22
CA LEU A 275 -20.17 18.48 6.05
C LEU A 275 -21.35 19.21 5.35
N ASP A 276 -22.58 19.08 5.87
CA ASP A 276 -23.82 19.58 5.25
C ASP A 276 -24.03 19.08 3.80
N LEU A 277 -23.60 17.85 3.50
CA LEU A 277 -23.76 17.23 2.20
C LEU A 277 -25.18 16.66 2.02
N ASP A 278 -25.71 16.81 0.81
CA ASP A 278 -26.99 16.18 0.42
C ASP A 278 -26.80 14.66 0.26
N LEU A 279 -27.37 13.89 1.18
CA LEU A 279 -27.30 12.43 1.19
C LEU A 279 -27.85 11.79 -0.09
N ALA A 280 -28.78 12.46 -0.79
CA ALA A 280 -29.35 11.94 -2.03
C ALA A 280 -28.35 11.98 -3.21
N ARG A 281 -27.30 12.77 -3.10
CA ARG A 281 -26.22 12.88 -4.09
C ARG A 281 -25.04 11.96 -3.82
N LEU A 282 -25.03 11.27 -2.68
CA LEU A 282 -23.94 10.41 -2.27
C LEU A 282 -24.26 8.94 -2.57
N THR A 283 -23.23 8.18 -2.94
CA THR A 283 -23.32 6.73 -3.07
C THR A 283 -22.96 6.09 -1.72
N ILE A 284 -23.99 5.93 -0.87
CA ILE A 284 -23.83 5.39 0.49
C ILE A 284 -24.42 3.95 0.51
N ASP A 285 -23.60 2.99 0.11
CA ASP A 285 -23.93 1.57 0.05
C ASP A 285 -23.52 0.80 1.31
#